data_7daced5a1f760dceed8461b9e84b2c80
#
_entry.id   7daced5a1f760dceed8461b9e84b2c80
#
_cell.length_a   1.000
_cell.length_b   1.000
_cell.length_c   1.000
_cell.angle_alpha   90.00
_cell.angle_beta   90.00
_cell.angle_gamma   90.00
#
_symmetry.space_group_name_H-M   'P 1'
#
loop_
_entity.id
_entity.type
_entity.pdbx_description
1 polymer ?
#
loop_
_entity_poly.entity_id
_entity_poly.type
_entity_poly.pdbx_seq_one_letter_code
_entity_poly.pdbx_strand_id
1 'polypeptide(L)' 'MTKLKLSAIPDDKPVKITVELPAAVFRDLQAYATILARGGAEPSPPDPAKLIVPMIKKFMETDRGFGRAKRTHSEHIALP' A
#
# COMPACT_ATOMS: atom_id res chain seq x y z
N MET A 1 25.05 -29.29 10.34
CA MET A 1 24.02 -28.36 10.65
C MET A 1 23.13 -28.08 9.41
N THR A 2 21.89 -28.02 9.64
CA THR A 2 20.97 -27.80 8.55
C THR A 2 20.75 -26.32 8.33
N LYS A 3 21.02 -25.90 7.12
CA LYS A 3 20.73 -24.53 6.74
C LYS A 3 19.49 -24.51 5.89
N LEU A 4 18.48 -23.84 6.35
CA LEU A 4 17.24 -23.73 5.64
C LEU A 4 17.37 -22.68 4.54
N LYS A 5 16.58 -22.86 3.49
CA LYS A 5 16.52 -21.87 2.43
C LYS A 5 16.14 -20.51 2.98
N LEU A 6 15.22 -20.51 3.92
CA LEU A 6 14.86 -19.29 4.61
C LEU A 6 15.69 -19.23 5.88
N SER A 7 16.75 -18.49 5.84
CA SER A 7 17.56 -18.28 7.03
C SER A 7 16.82 -17.40 8.03
N ALA A 8 15.88 -16.61 7.53
CA ALA A 8 15.02 -15.79 8.35
C ALA A 8 13.68 -15.69 7.65
N ILE A 9 12.63 -15.65 8.43
CA ILE A 9 11.28 -15.43 7.90
C ILE A 9 11.14 -13.96 7.60
N PRO A 10 10.75 -13.59 6.38
CA PRO A 10 10.52 -12.19 6.07
C PRO A 10 9.50 -11.61 7.03
N ASP A 11 9.74 -10.39 7.45
CA ASP A 11 8.81 -9.71 8.34
C ASP A 11 7.69 -9.10 7.52
N ASP A 12 6.66 -9.89 7.29
CA ASP A 12 5.48 -9.45 6.53
C ASP A 12 4.34 -9.05 7.45
N LYS A 13 4.60 -8.90 8.72
CA LYS A 13 3.56 -8.53 9.66
C LYS A 13 3.01 -7.15 9.32
N PRO A 14 1.70 -7.00 9.28
CA PRO A 14 1.11 -5.69 9.06
C PRO A 14 1.51 -4.72 10.14
N VAL A 15 1.80 -3.51 9.74
CA VAL A 15 2.07 -2.42 10.67
C VAL A 15 0.83 -1.56 10.75
N LYS A 16 0.30 -1.39 11.94
CA LYS A 16 -0.88 -0.57 12.13
C LYS A 16 -0.48 0.89 12.30
N ILE A 17 -1.04 1.73 11.47
CA ILE A 17 -0.84 3.18 11.61
C ILE A 17 -2.20 3.85 11.67
N THR A 18 -2.27 4.95 12.39
CA THR A 18 -3.49 5.73 12.52
C THR A 18 -3.26 7.08 11.87
N VAL A 19 -4.15 7.45 10.98
CA VAL A 19 -4.06 8.73 10.30
C VAL A 19 -5.40 9.42 10.34
N GLU A 20 -5.37 10.74 10.31
CA GLU A 20 -6.57 11.55 10.18
C GLU A 20 -6.67 12.03 8.76
N LEU A 21 -7.81 11.80 8.14
CA LEU A 21 -8.06 12.26 6.78
C LEU A 21 -8.85 13.55 6.82
N PRO A 22 -8.46 14.53 6.00
CA PRO A 22 -9.33 15.69 5.81
C PRO A 22 -10.71 15.23 5.34
N ALA A 23 -11.76 15.92 5.79
CA ALA A 23 -13.11 15.52 5.46
C ALA A 23 -13.35 15.42 3.95
N ALA A 24 -12.77 16.33 3.19
CA ALA A 24 -12.92 16.30 1.74
C ALA A 24 -12.30 15.03 1.12
N VAL A 25 -11.14 14.63 1.62
CA VAL A 25 -10.47 13.42 1.15
C VAL A 25 -11.30 12.19 1.49
N PHE A 26 -11.85 12.16 2.69
CA PHE A 26 -12.68 11.03 3.10
C PHE A 26 -13.94 10.92 2.24
N ARG A 27 -14.58 12.05 1.93
CA ARG A 27 -15.76 12.04 1.04
C ARG A 27 -15.41 11.53 -0.35
N ASP A 28 -14.26 11.92 -0.87
CA ASP A 28 -13.82 11.43 -2.18
C ASP A 28 -13.53 9.94 -2.14
N LEU A 29 -12.99 9.45 -1.04
CA LEU A 29 -12.73 8.04 -0.87
C LEU A 29 -14.03 7.24 -0.83
N GLN A 30 -15.04 7.76 -0.15
CA GLN A 30 -16.37 7.14 -0.14
C GLN A 30 -16.99 7.12 -1.54
N ALA A 31 -16.84 8.22 -2.27
CA ALA A 31 -17.33 8.29 -3.65
C ALA A 31 -16.61 7.28 -4.53
N TYR A 32 -15.32 7.12 -4.36
CA TYR A 32 -14.54 6.15 -5.11
C TYR A 32 -15.05 4.73 -4.86
N ALA A 33 -15.33 4.40 -3.60
CA ALA A 33 -15.87 3.09 -3.24
C ALA A 33 -17.21 2.83 -3.94
N THR A 34 -18.08 3.85 -3.98
CA THR A 34 -19.37 3.74 -4.64
C THR A 34 -19.21 3.51 -6.14
N ILE A 35 -18.29 4.23 -6.76
CA ILE A 35 -18.02 4.09 -8.19
C ILE A 35 -17.50 2.70 -8.53
N LEU A 36 -16.64 2.14 -7.68
CA LEU A 36 -16.15 0.78 -7.87
C LEU A 36 -17.29 -0.23 -7.88
N ALA A 37 -18.22 -0.08 -6.95
CA ALA A 37 -19.38 -0.97 -6.88
C ALA A 37 -20.24 -0.85 -8.13
N ARG A 38 -20.47 0.38 -8.59
CA ARG A 38 -21.27 0.61 -9.80
C ARG A 38 -20.60 0.06 -11.05
N GLY A 39 -19.28 0.06 -11.08
CA GLY A 39 -18.53 -0.50 -12.19
C GLY A 39 -18.44 -2.01 -12.19
N GLY A 40 -19.00 -2.67 -11.18
CA GLY A 40 -18.99 -4.12 -11.10
C GLY A 40 -17.71 -4.69 -10.54
N ALA A 41 -16.76 -3.86 -10.14
CA ALA A 41 -15.52 -4.34 -9.53
C ALA A 41 -15.77 -4.95 -8.17
N GLU A 42 -16.81 -4.47 -7.48
CA GLU A 42 -17.20 -4.97 -6.18
C GLU A 42 -18.72 -5.13 -6.14
N PRO A 43 -19.23 -6.17 -5.46
CA PRO A 43 -20.69 -6.38 -5.37
C PRO A 43 -21.39 -5.31 -4.55
N SER A 44 -20.68 -4.65 -3.64
CA SER A 44 -21.19 -3.54 -2.85
C SER A 44 -20.04 -2.60 -2.56
N PRO A 45 -20.31 -1.34 -2.19
CA PRO A 45 -19.23 -0.41 -1.90
C PRO A 45 -18.35 -0.95 -0.77
N PRO A 46 -17.04 -1.07 -0.99
CA PRO A 46 -16.14 -1.49 0.08
C PRO A 46 -16.01 -0.40 1.13
N ASP A 47 -15.56 -0.80 2.31
CA ASP A 47 -15.20 0.16 3.35
C ASP A 47 -14.12 1.09 2.79
N PRO A 48 -14.31 2.41 2.85
CA PRO A 48 -13.30 3.34 2.35
C PRO A 48 -11.90 3.06 2.91
N ALA A 49 -11.80 2.64 4.16
CA ALA A 49 -10.50 2.34 4.76
C ALA A 49 -9.77 1.22 4.02
N LYS A 50 -10.51 0.30 3.42
CA LYS A 50 -9.89 -0.82 2.68
C LYS A 50 -9.32 -0.39 1.34
N LEU A 51 -9.65 0.79 0.88
CA LEU A 51 -9.09 1.32 -0.36
C LEU A 51 -7.73 1.96 -0.16
N ILE A 52 -7.42 2.36 1.06
CA ILE A 52 -6.22 3.14 1.35
C ILE A 52 -4.96 2.37 1.00
N VAL A 53 -4.85 1.13 1.44
CA VAL A 53 -3.64 0.33 1.21
C VAL A 53 -3.37 0.10 -0.28
N PRO A 54 -4.35 -0.39 -1.07
CA PRO A 54 -4.09 -0.58 -2.49
C PRO A 54 -3.84 0.72 -3.24
N MET A 55 -4.44 1.82 -2.81
CA MET A 55 -4.18 3.12 -3.42
C MET A 55 -2.76 3.60 -3.17
N ILE A 56 -2.30 3.48 -1.93
CA ILE A 56 -0.93 3.85 -1.58
C ILE A 56 0.06 2.99 -2.34
N LYS A 57 -0.19 1.69 -2.36
CA LYS A 57 0.66 0.75 -3.08
C LYS A 57 0.75 1.10 -4.55
N LYS A 58 -0.40 1.35 -5.17
CA LYS A 58 -0.45 1.70 -6.59
C LYS A 58 0.27 3.02 -6.86
N PHE A 59 0.06 4.00 -6.00
CA PHE A 59 0.72 5.29 -6.16
C PHE A 59 2.24 5.12 -6.16
N MET A 60 2.77 4.39 -5.20
CA MET A 60 4.21 4.19 -5.09
C MET A 60 4.76 3.36 -6.25
N GLU A 61 4.02 2.37 -6.71
CA GLU A 61 4.44 1.52 -7.82
C GLU A 61 4.53 2.31 -9.12
N THR A 62 3.68 3.31 -9.29
CA THR A 62 3.63 4.08 -10.52
C THR A 62 4.44 5.37 -10.46
N ASP A 63 5.00 5.69 -9.32
CA ASP A 63 5.83 6.89 -9.15
C ASP A 63 7.26 6.58 -9.55
N ARG A 64 7.64 7.01 -10.73
CA ARG A 64 8.97 6.73 -11.27
C ARG A 64 10.09 7.37 -10.46
N GLY A 65 9.83 8.57 -9.97
CA GLY A 65 10.80 9.25 -9.14
C GLY A 65 11.07 8.49 -7.86
N PHE A 66 9.99 8.01 -7.24
CA PHE A 66 10.13 7.20 -6.04
C PHE A 66 10.85 5.89 -6.32
N GLY A 67 10.51 5.23 -7.43
CA GLY A 67 11.17 3.98 -7.79
C GLY A 67 12.68 4.12 -7.93
N ARG A 68 13.12 5.22 -8.53
CA ARG A 68 14.54 5.52 -8.66
C ARG A 68 15.19 5.79 -7.31
N ALA A 69 14.57 6.67 -6.54
CA ALA A 69 15.09 7.04 -5.23
C ALA A 69 15.13 5.85 -4.29
N LYS A 70 14.12 4.99 -4.36
CA LYS A 70 14.06 3.80 -3.54
C LYS A 70 15.22 2.85 -3.82
N ARG A 71 15.56 2.66 -5.08
CA ARG A 71 16.70 1.80 -5.42
C ARG A 71 17.99 2.34 -4.84
N THR A 72 18.21 3.63 -5.01
CA THR A 72 19.41 4.26 -4.45
C THR A 72 19.44 4.16 -2.94
N HIS A 73 18.29 4.39 -2.31
CA HIS A 73 18.16 4.30 -0.86
C HIS A 73 18.46 2.88 -0.37
N SER A 74 17.89 1.88 -1.04
CA SER A 74 18.10 0.48 -0.67
C SER A 74 19.54 0.05 -0.85
N GLU A 75 20.17 0.46 -1.92
CA GLU A 75 21.58 0.17 -2.17
C GLU A 75 22.45 0.78 -1.08
N HIS A 76 22.16 2.00 -0.71
CA HIS A 76 22.91 2.70 0.31
C HIS A 76 22.77 2.03 1.68
N ILE A 77 21.56 1.61 2.02
CA ILE A 77 21.30 0.96 3.29
C ILE A 77 21.85 -0.45 3.33
N ALA A 78 21.80 -1.16 2.21
CA ALA A 78 22.22 -2.55 2.14
C ALA A 78 23.70 -2.74 2.29
N LEU A 79 24.48 -1.70 2.09
CA LEU A 79 25.92 -1.80 2.22
C LEU A 79 26.32 -1.86 3.68
N PRO A 80 27.21 -2.79 4.03
CA PRO A 80 27.70 -2.90 5.39
C PRO A 80 28.52 -1.70 5.80
#